data_7ff29be2136fb8f7402a85a70eb99204
#
_entry.id   7ff29be2136fb8f7402a85a70eb99204
#
_cell.length_a   1.000
_cell.length_b   1.000
_cell.length_c   1.000
_cell.angle_alpha   90.00
_cell.angle_beta   90.00
_cell.angle_gamma   90.00
#
_symmetry.space_group_name_H-M   'P 1'
#
loop_
_entity.id
_entity.type
_entity.pdbx_description
1 polymer ?
#
loop_
_entity_poly.entity_id
_entity_poly.type
_entity_poly.pdbx_seq_one_letter_code
_entity_poly.pdbx_strand_id
1 'polypeptide(L)'
;MGAILMSLIPKLRGLRAAGVLAAAALATACATPAQKSATADTEYLLTVSRPGLLHVIDMKTDRIARSCELPGKFGSGALVPAPDGRHAFVLGNLWEDVYGFELDTCKLVFSARQSEGDVTVKTVQSLAVSADGSELYTVQNPVRRGADRFEVLQPRLAVYRIADGLDAKPVRSFPVKRRITKIAATAGGEVILGGADVEAIDVRSGAVRTVSALASWDRGPGWLTPDAFAMHSQGEHLNEYVMPYVTAKFADDKQDMASAEWWWGMSRVDLATGKAETREIFPFQFVIFSLVADPRDRNILYGAFNTLSKHDIAKRETLKVVELDHTYYSLQLSRDATRVYVGGAGSTISIHDSGTLEKIGMIQLPGDMSTADVRVAWRRP
;
A
#
# COMPACT_ATOMS: atom_id res chain seq x y z
N MET A 1 -49.43 48.28 24.90
CA MET A 1 -49.95 49.42 24.21
C MET A 1 -49.86 49.08 22.74
N GLY A 2 -50.87 48.77 22.11
CA GLY A 2 -52.10 49.34 21.59
C GLY A 2 -52.02 49.21 20.10
N ALA A 3 -52.78 48.43 19.49
CA ALA A 3 -54.17 48.45 19.09
C ALA A 3 -54.32 48.91 17.61
N ILE A 4 -54.89 48.01 16.79
CA ILE A 4 -56.20 48.15 16.12
C ILE A 4 -56.20 48.99 14.84
N LEU A 5 -56.65 48.46 13.70
CA LEU A 5 -57.94 48.56 12.99
C LEU A 5 -57.82 47.95 11.58
N MET A 6 -58.51 46.90 11.25
CA MET A 6 -59.90 46.78 10.69
C MET A 6 -60.14 47.52 9.39
N SER A 7 -60.39 46.76 8.40
CA SER A 7 -61.61 46.50 7.55
C SER A 7 -61.67 47.32 6.23
N LEU A 8 -61.95 46.64 5.14
CA LEU A 8 -63.21 46.76 4.40
C LEU A 8 -63.19 45.87 3.08
N ILE A 9 -64.16 45.01 3.03
CA ILE A 9 -64.61 44.30 1.80
C ILE A 9 -65.62 45.21 1.09
N PRO A 10 -65.73 45.14 -0.25
CA PRO A 10 -67.03 44.84 -0.78
C PRO A 10 -67.04 43.70 -1.81
N LYS A 11 -68.14 42.93 -1.72
CA LYS A 11 -68.65 41.94 -2.62
C LYS A 11 -69.05 42.50 -3.98
N LEU A 12 -68.81 41.76 -5.06
CA LEU A 12 -69.64 41.78 -6.24
C LEU A 12 -69.72 40.37 -6.87
N ARG A 13 -70.97 40.05 -7.23
CA ARG A 13 -71.49 38.77 -7.71
C ARG A 13 -71.27 38.62 -9.23
N GLY A 14 -71.00 37.37 -9.65
CA GLY A 14 -71.70 36.69 -10.76
C GLY A 14 -71.00 36.68 -12.11
N LEU A 15 -70.57 35.50 -12.58
CA LEU A 15 -71.18 34.80 -13.74
C LEU A 15 -70.47 33.47 -13.98
N ARG A 16 -71.29 32.47 -14.29
CA ARG A 16 -70.84 31.11 -14.59
C ARG A 16 -70.28 31.04 -16.01
N ALA A 17 -69.13 30.40 -16.19
CA ALA A 17 -68.73 29.75 -17.45
C ALA A 17 -67.94 28.51 -17.14
N ALA A 18 -68.39 27.37 -17.61
CA ALA A 18 -67.74 26.08 -17.51
C ALA A 18 -66.57 26.05 -18.51
N GLY A 19 -65.39 25.78 -18.00
CA GLY A 19 -64.19 25.55 -18.83
C GLY A 19 -63.42 24.36 -18.24
N VAL A 20 -63.40 23.26 -19.01
CA VAL A 20 -62.60 22.08 -18.75
C VAL A 20 -61.12 22.47 -18.79
N LEU A 21 -60.44 22.43 -17.66
CA LEU A 21 -58.98 22.57 -17.58
C LEU A 21 -58.36 21.23 -17.33
N ALA A 22 -57.68 20.69 -18.34
CA ALA A 22 -56.77 19.56 -18.23
C ALA A 22 -55.59 19.92 -17.32
N ALA A 23 -55.46 19.27 -16.19
CA ALA A 23 -54.33 19.39 -15.30
C ALA A 23 -53.14 18.61 -15.89
N ALA A 24 -52.17 19.30 -16.49
CA ALA A 24 -50.88 18.72 -16.80
C ALA A 24 -50.05 18.66 -15.53
N ALA A 25 -49.90 17.46 -14.95
CA ALA A 25 -48.99 17.23 -13.86
C ALA A 25 -47.53 17.29 -14.40
N LEU A 26 -46.82 18.37 -14.10
CA LEU A 26 -45.35 18.45 -14.24
C LEU A 26 -44.73 17.57 -13.15
N ALA A 27 -44.39 16.34 -13.52
CA ALA A 27 -43.47 15.52 -12.73
C ALA A 27 -42.06 16.11 -12.86
N THR A 28 -41.63 16.88 -11.88
CA THR A 28 -40.23 17.23 -11.68
C THR A 28 -39.50 15.95 -11.27
N ALA A 29 -38.94 15.21 -12.22
CA ALA A 29 -38.00 14.16 -11.99
C ALA A 29 -36.74 14.81 -11.38
N CYS A 30 -36.49 14.61 -10.07
CA CYS A 30 -35.20 14.80 -9.47
C CYS A 30 -34.23 13.84 -10.17
N ALA A 31 -33.51 14.31 -11.18
CA ALA A 31 -32.42 13.56 -11.74
C ALA A 31 -31.34 13.47 -10.67
N THR A 32 -31.23 12.31 -10.04
CA THR A 32 -30.03 11.91 -9.29
C THR A 32 -28.85 12.10 -10.25
N PRO A 33 -27.78 12.82 -9.86
CA PRO A 33 -26.62 12.93 -10.72
C PRO A 33 -26.12 11.52 -11.02
N ALA A 34 -26.11 11.14 -12.27
CA ALA A 34 -25.57 9.89 -12.73
C ALA A 34 -24.13 9.81 -12.24
N GLN A 35 -23.86 8.85 -11.36
CA GLN A 35 -22.54 8.51 -10.88
C GLN A 35 -21.70 8.22 -12.12
N LYS A 36 -20.78 9.13 -12.48
CA LYS A 36 -19.87 8.94 -13.60
C LYS A 36 -19.18 7.59 -13.40
N SER A 37 -19.51 6.61 -14.23
CA SER A 37 -18.78 5.37 -14.38
C SER A 37 -17.30 5.75 -14.53
N ALA A 38 -16.46 5.25 -13.62
CA ALA A 38 -15.03 5.47 -13.70
C ALA A 38 -14.56 4.97 -15.06
N THR A 39 -13.99 5.86 -15.84
CA THR A 39 -13.41 5.53 -17.15
C THR A 39 -12.26 4.56 -16.99
N ALA A 40 -12.04 3.70 -17.98
CA ALA A 40 -11.13 2.56 -17.99
C ALA A 40 -9.65 2.84 -17.62
N ASP A 41 -9.24 4.10 -17.45
CA ASP A 41 -7.88 4.55 -17.14
C ASP A 41 -7.79 5.32 -15.82
N THR A 42 -8.55 4.93 -14.80
CA THR A 42 -8.47 5.61 -13.50
C THR A 42 -7.35 5.04 -12.67
N GLU A 43 -6.47 5.90 -12.21
CA GLU A 43 -5.32 5.62 -11.39
C GLU A 43 -5.46 6.31 -10.03
N TYR A 44 -5.39 5.53 -8.96
CA TYR A 44 -5.48 6.05 -7.60
C TYR A 44 -4.19 5.79 -6.82
N LEU A 45 -3.78 6.78 -6.05
CA LEU A 45 -2.80 6.62 -4.99
C LEU A 45 -3.54 6.38 -3.68
N LEU A 46 -3.12 5.37 -2.94
CA LEU A 46 -3.72 4.95 -1.68
C LEU A 46 -2.73 5.15 -0.54
N THR A 47 -3.19 5.68 0.57
CA THR A 47 -2.43 5.74 1.83
C THR A 47 -3.36 5.82 3.01
N VAL A 48 -2.80 5.67 4.21
CA VAL A 48 -3.55 5.76 5.47
C VAL A 48 -2.96 6.84 6.36
N SER A 49 -3.80 7.62 7.03
CA SER A 49 -3.35 8.60 8.01
C SER A 49 -4.17 8.56 9.31
N ARG A 50 -3.65 9.19 10.35
CA ARG A 50 -4.38 9.43 11.59
C ARG A 50 -5.62 10.31 11.32
N PRO A 51 -6.71 10.12 12.07
CA PRO A 51 -6.90 9.19 13.19
C PRO A 51 -7.21 7.75 12.80
N GLY A 52 -7.37 7.44 11.52
CA GLY A 52 -7.68 6.13 10.96
C GLY A 52 -8.49 6.31 9.68
N LEU A 53 -7.86 6.91 8.65
CA LEU A 53 -8.49 7.20 7.36
C LEU A 53 -7.69 6.55 6.24
N LEU A 54 -8.33 5.73 5.42
CA LEU A 54 -7.81 5.30 4.13
C LEU A 54 -8.16 6.36 3.09
N HIS A 55 -7.17 7.00 2.52
CA HIS A 55 -7.33 8.00 1.47
C HIS A 55 -7.24 7.36 0.09
N VAL A 56 -8.21 7.70 -0.76
CA VAL A 56 -8.22 7.41 -2.20
C VAL A 56 -7.94 8.71 -2.91
N ILE A 57 -6.78 8.84 -3.51
CA ILE A 57 -6.29 10.05 -4.14
C ILE A 57 -6.32 9.83 -5.65
N ASP A 58 -7.02 10.71 -6.37
CA ASP A 58 -7.05 10.71 -7.84
C ASP A 58 -5.72 11.27 -8.37
N MET A 59 -4.92 10.41 -9.00
CA MET A 59 -3.59 10.78 -9.51
C MET A 59 -3.65 11.66 -10.76
N LYS A 60 -4.81 11.82 -11.40
CA LYS A 60 -5.00 12.77 -12.51
C LYS A 60 -5.10 14.21 -12.01
N THR A 61 -5.74 14.41 -10.86
CA THR A 61 -5.99 15.73 -10.28
C THR A 61 -5.13 16.04 -9.06
N ASP A 62 -4.38 15.06 -8.55
CA ASP A 62 -3.59 15.10 -7.31
C ASP A 62 -4.42 15.53 -6.08
N ARG A 63 -5.68 15.06 -6.03
CA ARG A 63 -6.62 15.41 -4.96
C ARG A 63 -7.19 14.17 -4.28
N ILE A 64 -7.46 14.30 -3.00
CA ILE A 64 -8.20 13.30 -2.24
C ILE A 64 -9.62 13.22 -2.82
N ALA A 65 -9.93 12.11 -3.49
CA ALA A 65 -11.26 11.84 -4.00
C ALA A 65 -12.19 11.35 -2.87
N ARG A 66 -11.65 10.56 -1.92
CA ARG A 66 -12.39 10.00 -0.78
C ARG A 66 -11.46 9.73 0.40
N SER A 67 -12.07 9.68 1.59
CA SER A 67 -11.42 9.19 2.81
C SER A 67 -12.38 8.24 3.50
N CYS A 68 -11.98 6.99 3.66
CA CYS A 68 -12.77 5.93 4.28
C CYS A 68 -12.31 5.74 5.73
N GLU A 69 -13.24 5.76 6.67
CA GLU A 69 -12.95 5.55 8.09
C GLU A 69 -12.61 4.08 8.36
N LEU A 70 -11.47 3.83 9.02
CA LEU A 70 -11.09 2.52 9.49
C LEU A 70 -11.71 2.25 10.86
N PRO A 71 -12.31 1.07 11.06
CA PRO A 71 -12.75 0.66 12.40
C PRO A 71 -11.57 0.53 13.37
N GLY A 72 -11.83 0.75 14.65
CA GLY A 72 -10.86 0.54 15.72
C GLY A 72 -9.81 1.64 15.84
N LYS A 73 -8.69 1.30 16.48
CA LYS A 73 -7.58 2.24 16.72
C LYS A 73 -6.69 2.33 15.48
N PHE A 74 -6.13 3.50 15.26
CA PHE A 74 -5.11 3.64 14.23
C PHE A 74 -3.93 2.71 14.53
N GLY A 75 -3.52 1.96 13.53
CA GLY A 75 -2.30 1.17 13.54
C GLY A 75 -1.56 1.44 12.24
N SER A 76 -0.26 1.16 12.14
CA SER A 76 0.49 1.53 10.95
C SER A 76 -0.18 1.04 9.67
N GLY A 77 -0.24 1.90 8.69
CA GLY A 77 -0.99 1.70 7.47
C GLY A 77 -0.31 0.83 6.42
N ALA A 78 0.02 -0.42 6.75
CA ALA A 78 0.26 -1.38 5.68
C ALA A 78 -1.04 -1.59 4.93
N LEU A 79 -1.00 -1.43 3.63
CA LEU A 79 -2.15 -1.61 2.76
C LEU A 79 -1.72 -2.31 1.46
N VAL A 80 -2.66 -3.00 0.83
CA VAL A 80 -2.48 -3.61 -0.47
C VAL A 80 -3.75 -3.41 -1.32
N PRO A 81 -3.65 -2.85 -2.53
CA PRO A 81 -4.76 -2.85 -3.47
C PRO A 81 -5.00 -4.26 -4.00
N ALA A 82 -6.26 -4.61 -4.23
CA ALA A 82 -6.61 -5.82 -4.94
C ALA A 82 -6.29 -5.69 -6.44
N PRO A 83 -6.06 -6.80 -7.16
CA PRO A 83 -5.74 -6.77 -8.59
C PRO A 83 -6.80 -6.14 -9.49
N ASP A 84 -8.04 -6.04 -9.00
CA ASP A 84 -9.15 -5.39 -9.71
C ASP A 84 -9.08 -3.84 -9.68
N GLY A 85 -8.19 -3.28 -8.84
CA GLY A 85 -8.07 -1.84 -8.62
C GLY A 85 -9.31 -1.17 -8.00
N ARG A 86 -10.28 -1.96 -7.53
CA ARG A 86 -11.54 -1.48 -6.92
C ARG A 86 -11.61 -1.69 -5.42
N HIS A 87 -10.80 -2.60 -4.90
CA HIS A 87 -10.73 -2.92 -3.49
C HIS A 87 -9.33 -2.68 -2.95
N ALA A 88 -9.23 -2.42 -1.67
CA ALA A 88 -7.96 -2.38 -0.95
C ALA A 88 -8.14 -2.95 0.45
N PHE A 89 -7.08 -3.60 0.94
CA PHE A 89 -7.03 -4.18 2.28
C PHE A 89 -6.01 -3.42 3.11
N VAL A 90 -6.35 -3.16 4.37
CA VAL A 90 -5.57 -2.31 5.28
C VAL A 90 -5.41 -3.00 6.61
N LEU A 91 -4.21 -2.98 7.18
CA LEU A 91 -3.98 -3.31 8.58
C LEU A 91 -4.43 -2.14 9.46
N GLY A 92 -5.24 -2.43 10.43
CA GLY A 92 -5.75 -1.46 11.40
C GLY A 92 -5.69 -1.98 12.83
N ASN A 93 -6.34 -1.27 13.75
CA ASN A 93 -6.46 -1.63 15.15
C ASN A 93 -5.12 -2.05 15.77
N LEU A 94 -4.07 -1.19 15.65
CA LEU A 94 -2.71 -1.47 16.15
C LEU A 94 -2.09 -2.75 15.54
N TRP A 95 -2.34 -3.02 14.23
CA TRP A 95 -1.90 -4.19 13.45
C TRP A 95 -2.57 -5.52 13.83
N GLU A 96 -3.65 -5.49 14.60
CA GLU A 96 -4.34 -6.69 15.05
C GLU A 96 -5.46 -7.14 14.11
N ASP A 97 -6.00 -6.23 13.28
CA ASP A 97 -7.12 -6.49 12.40
C ASP A 97 -6.79 -6.14 10.94
N VAL A 98 -7.50 -6.79 10.02
CA VAL A 98 -7.48 -6.45 8.59
C VAL A 98 -8.86 -5.98 8.19
N TYR A 99 -8.92 -4.88 7.42
CA TYR A 99 -10.14 -4.33 6.86
C TYR A 99 -10.02 -4.21 5.35
N GLY A 100 -11.06 -4.61 4.61
CA GLY A 100 -11.15 -4.48 3.16
C GLY A 100 -12.26 -3.53 2.76
N PHE A 101 -11.95 -2.59 1.87
CA PHE A 101 -12.86 -1.56 1.42
C PHE A 101 -13.07 -1.60 -0.09
N GLU A 102 -14.30 -1.36 -0.52
CA GLU A 102 -14.59 -0.94 -1.88
C GLU A 102 -14.24 0.55 -2.01
N LEU A 103 -13.31 0.87 -2.92
CA LEU A 103 -12.70 2.20 -3.00
C LEU A 103 -13.66 3.30 -3.51
N ASP A 104 -14.73 2.93 -4.24
CA ASP A 104 -15.68 3.89 -4.78
C ASP A 104 -16.70 4.39 -3.77
N THR A 105 -17.07 3.54 -2.83
CA THR A 105 -18.16 3.78 -1.87
C THR A 105 -17.70 3.88 -0.43
N CYS A 106 -16.43 3.52 -0.14
CA CYS A 106 -15.93 3.31 1.21
C CYS A 106 -16.68 2.20 1.99
N LYS A 107 -17.38 1.32 1.29
CA LYS A 107 -18.07 0.20 1.93
C LYS A 107 -17.05 -0.79 2.48
N LEU A 108 -17.15 -1.12 3.77
CA LEU A 108 -16.42 -2.21 4.37
C LEU A 108 -16.97 -3.54 3.82
N VAL A 109 -16.14 -4.28 3.09
CA VAL A 109 -16.53 -5.54 2.42
C VAL A 109 -15.83 -6.75 3.01
N PHE A 110 -14.78 -6.54 3.81
CA PHE A 110 -14.01 -7.59 4.46
C PHE A 110 -13.52 -7.11 5.82
N SER A 111 -13.55 -7.99 6.81
CA SER A 111 -12.86 -7.80 8.08
C SER A 111 -12.35 -9.12 8.63
N ALA A 112 -11.18 -9.08 9.28
CA ALA A 112 -10.64 -10.23 9.99
C ALA A 112 -9.93 -9.77 11.27
N ARG A 113 -10.42 -10.24 12.42
CA ARG A 113 -9.76 -10.09 13.71
C ARG A 113 -8.77 -11.24 13.89
N GLN A 114 -7.49 -10.91 14.13
CA GLN A 114 -6.42 -11.90 14.24
C GLN A 114 -6.18 -12.36 15.69
N SER A 115 -6.40 -11.47 16.66
CA SER A 115 -6.24 -11.75 18.10
C SER A 115 -7.46 -12.47 18.66
N GLU A 116 -7.24 -13.46 19.56
CA GLU A 116 -8.29 -14.22 20.20
C GLU A 116 -7.88 -14.66 21.63
N GLY A 117 -8.78 -14.45 22.59
CA GLY A 117 -8.57 -14.82 24.00
C GLY A 117 -7.36 -14.11 24.59
N ASP A 118 -6.43 -14.90 25.15
CA ASP A 118 -5.16 -14.46 25.73
C ASP A 118 -4.02 -14.30 24.68
N VAL A 119 -4.30 -14.65 23.42
CA VAL A 119 -3.32 -14.53 22.32
C VAL A 119 -3.54 -13.24 21.54
N THR A 120 -2.58 -12.31 21.66
CA THR A 120 -2.50 -11.14 20.81
C THR A 120 -1.70 -11.48 19.55
N VAL A 121 -2.24 -11.14 18.39
CA VAL A 121 -1.59 -11.36 17.10
C VAL A 121 -1.38 -10.05 16.39
N LYS A 122 -0.15 -9.78 15.99
CA LYS A 122 0.17 -8.60 15.19
C LYS A 122 0.79 -9.01 13.85
N THR A 123 0.32 -8.34 12.80
CA THR A 123 0.91 -8.42 11.46
C THR A 123 1.68 -7.15 11.19
N VAL A 124 3.01 -7.26 11.03
CA VAL A 124 3.87 -6.09 10.79
C VAL A 124 4.09 -5.95 9.29
N GLN A 125 3.30 -5.09 8.64
CA GLN A 125 3.39 -4.74 7.21
C GLN A 125 3.29 -5.91 6.20
N SER A 126 3.08 -7.15 6.64
CA SER A 126 3.03 -8.33 5.78
C SER A 126 1.59 -8.61 5.33
N LEU A 127 1.17 -7.96 4.25
CA LEU A 127 -0.17 -8.05 3.68
C LEU A 127 -0.06 -8.22 2.17
N ALA A 128 -0.74 -9.22 1.60
CA ALA A 128 -0.79 -9.44 0.16
C ALA A 128 -2.14 -10.03 -0.26
N VAL A 129 -2.52 -9.82 -1.51
CA VAL A 129 -3.71 -10.41 -2.16
C VAL A 129 -3.24 -11.34 -3.26
N SER A 130 -3.92 -12.48 -3.42
CA SER A 130 -3.65 -13.41 -4.53
C SER A 130 -3.82 -12.75 -5.89
N ALA A 131 -3.12 -13.25 -6.90
CA ALA A 131 -3.16 -12.68 -8.25
C ALA A 131 -4.57 -12.69 -8.88
N ASP A 132 -5.43 -13.62 -8.47
CA ASP A 132 -6.84 -13.73 -8.89
C ASP A 132 -7.80 -12.92 -8.00
N GLY A 133 -7.31 -12.31 -6.92
CA GLY A 133 -8.12 -11.52 -5.99
C GLY A 133 -9.00 -12.35 -5.04
N SER A 134 -8.83 -13.67 -4.97
CA SER A 134 -9.69 -14.56 -4.17
C SER A 134 -9.22 -14.74 -2.72
N GLU A 135 -7.93 -14.60 -2.46
CA GLU A 135 -7.33 -14.84 -1.15
C GLU A 135 -6.51 -13.65 -0.65
N LEU A 136 -6.50 -13.47 0.67
CA LEU A 136 -5.72 -12.50 1.39
C LEU A 136 -4.73 -13.22 2.30
N TYR A 137 -3.51 -12.72 2.35
CA TYR A 137 -2.40 -13.31 3.11
C TYR A 137 -1.87 -12.33 4.15
N THR A 138 -1.61 -12.84 5.37
CA THR A 138 -0.95 -12.08 6.44
C THR A 138 0.10 -12.95 7.12
N VAL A 139 1.27 -12.37 7.47
CA VAL A 139 2.20 -13.05 8.38
C VAL A 139 1.91 -12.59 9.81
N GLN A 140 1.44 -13.49 10.61
CA GLN A 140 0.98 -13.29 11.97
C GLN A 140 2.08 -13.62 12.97
N ASN A 141 2.26 -12.74 13.94
CA ASN A 141 3.21 -12.89 15.05
C ASN A 141 2.44 -13.01 16.37
N PRO A 142 2.02 -14.23 16.77
CA PRO A 142 1.22 -14.42 17.95
C PRO A 142 2.07 -14.37 19.22
N VAL A 143 1.49 -13.77 20.28
CA VAL A 143 2.07 -13.70 21.61
C VAL A 143 0.96 -14.00 22.62
N ARG A 144 1.15 -15.04 23.45
CA ARG A 144 0.24 -15.33 24.56
C ARG A 144 0.60 -14.43 25.75
N ARG A 145 -0.40 -13.85 26.36
CA ARG A 145 -0.27 -13.02 27.55
C ARG A 145 -0.57 -13.84 28.79
N GLY A 146 0.46 -14.22 29.55
CA GLY A 146 0.31 -14.79 30.87
C GLY A 146 0.18 -13.70 31.94
N ALA A 147 -0.05 -14.10 33.18
CA ALA A 147 -0.15 -13.19 34.32
C ALA A 147 1.19 -12.51 34.65
N ASP A 148 2.29 -13.19 34.42
CA ASP A 148 3.66 -12.80 34.81
C ASP A 148 4.65 -12.73 33.63
N ARG A 149 4.25 -13.18 32.42
CA ARG A 149 5.13 -13.26 31.28
C ARG A 149 4.39 -13.25 29.95
N PHE A 150 5.14 -12.94 28.90
CA PHE A 150 4.71 -13.13 27.50
C PHE A 150 5.38 -14.38 26.92
N GLU A 151 4.59 -15.24 26.29
CA GLU A 151 5.07 -16.37 25.50
C GLU A 151 5.00 -16.04 24.02
N VAL A 152 6.16 -15.98 23.35
CA VAL A 152 6.23 -15.71 21.91
C VAL A 152 6.01 -17.02 21.15
N LEU A 153 4.90 -17.11 20.44
CA LEU A 153 4.49 -18.31 19.70
C LEU A 153 5.10 -18.34 18.29
N GLN A 154 4.93 -19.47 17.61
CA GLN A 154 5.39 -19.67 16.24
C GLN A 154 4.69 -18.71 15.26
N PRO A 155 5.41 -17.89 14.48
CA PRO A 155 4.82 -17.10 13.41
C PRO A 155 4.22 -17.98 12.32
N ARG A 156 3.18 -17.48 11.68
CA ARG A 156 2.47 -18.22 10.63
C ARG A 156 2.02 -17.30 9.50
N LEU A 157 2.05 -17.81 8.28
CA LEU A 157 1.28 -17.26 7.17
C LEU A 157 -0.17 -17.70 7.34
N ALA A 158 -1.09 -16.77 7.49
CA ALA A 158 -2.53 -17.03 7.51
C ALA A 158 -3.15 -16.69 6.15
N VAL A 159 -4.02 -17.55 5.67
CA VAL A 159 -4.74 -17.45 4.39
C VAL A 159 -6.22 -17.24 4.69
N TYR A 160 -6.79 -16.16 4.17
CA TYR A 160 -8.21 -15.85 4.26
C TYR A 160 -8.84 -15.92 2.88
N ARG A 161 -10.08 -16.38 2.80
CA ARG A 161 -10.88 -16.25 1.58
C ARG A 161 -11.59 -14.90 1.61
N ILE A 162 -11.37 -14.06 0.61
CA ILE A 162 -11.94 -12.70 0.55
C ILE A 162 -13.48 -12.77 0.49
N ALA A 163 -14.04 -13.76 -0.18
CA ALA A 163 -15.49 -13.96 -0.28
C ALA A 163 -16.18 -14.28 1.06
N ASP A 164 -15.44 -14.64 2.12
CA ASP A 164 -16.03 -14.85 3.45
C ASP A 164 -16.50 -13.54 4.10
N GLY A 165 -16.06 -12.39 3.58
CA GLY A 165 -16.58 -11.07 3.93
C GLY A 165 -16.21 -10.62 5.33
N LEU A 166 -17.22 -10.19 6.12
CA LEU A 166 -16.99 -9.68 7.47
C LEU A 166 -16.75 -10.82 8.46
N ASP A 167 -15.86 -10.55 9.44
CA ASP A 167 -15.48 -11.50 10.51
C ASP A 167 -14.84 -12.80 9.99
N ALA A 168 -14.15 -12.71 8.83
CA ALA A 168 -13.47 -13.82 8.19
C ALA A 168 -12.43 -14.47 9.12
N LYS A 169 -12.32 -15.79 9.03
CA LYS A 169 -11.32 -16.60 9.75
C LYS A 169 -10.33 -17.20 8.77
N PRO A 170 -9.09 -17.47 9.19
CA PRO A 170 -8.13 -18.13 8.32
C PRO A 170 -8.65 -19.51 7.89
N VAL A 171 -8.66 -19.76 6.58
CA VAL A 171 -9.03 -21.07 6.02
C VAL A 171 -7.84 -22.04 6.01
N ARG A 172 -6.63 -21.51 6.02
CA ARG A 172 -5.35 -22.25 6.14
C ARG A 172 -4.33 -21.41 6.90
N SER A 173 -3.36 -22.06 7.52
CA SER A 173 -2.18 -21.39 8.06
C SER A 173 -0.96 -22.30 8.01
N PHE A 174 0.22 -21.71 7.83
CA PHE A 174 1.48 -22.42 7.71
C PHE A 174 2.54 -21.77 8.59
N PRO A 175 3.38 -22.54 9.31
CA PRO A 175 4.47 -21.95 10.07
C PRO A 175 5.49 -21.30 9.13
N VAL A 176 5.97 -20.11 9.52
CA VAL A 176 7.01 -19.38 8.78
C VAL A 176 8.11 -18.91 9.72
N LYS A 177 9.25 -18.47 9.17
CA LYS A 177 10.32 -17.88 9.94
C LYS A 177 9.90 -16.55 10.57
N ARG A 178 10.64 -16.10 11.57
CA ARG A 178 10.49 -14.75 12.15
C ARG A 178 11.04 -13.70 11.21
N ARG A 179 10.66 -12.44 11.47
CA ARG A 179 11.12 -11.24 10.74
C ARG A 179 10.69 -11.19 9.28
N ILE A 180 9.57 -11.86 8.93
CA ILE A 180 8.93 -11.61 7.63
C ILE A 180 8.11 -10.32 7.75
N THR A 181 8.48 -9.29 7.00
CA THR A 181 7.84 -7.96 7.07
C THR A 181 7.14 -7.56 5.78
N LYS A 182 7.58 -8.05 4.63
CA LYS A 182 6.93 -7.82 3.34
C LYS A 182 6.68 -9.13 2.63
N ILE A 183 5.51 -9.23 2.03
CA ILE A 183 5.10 -10.40 1.26
C ILE A 183 4.44 -9.95 -0.04
N ALA A 184 4.47 -10.80 -1.05
CA ALA A 184 3.76 -10.59 -2.31
C ALA A 184 3.31 -11.93 -2.89
N ALA A 185 2.14 -11.96 -3.52
CA ALA A 185 1.62 -13.16 -4.16
C ALA A 185 2.14 -13.29 -5.61
N THR A 186 2.50 -14.50 -6.02
CA THR A 186 2.85 -14.83 -7.40
C THR A 186 1.64 -15.31 -8.18
N ALA A 187 1.69 -15.23 -9.50
CA ALA A 187 0.67 -15.80 -10.38
C ALA A 187 0.58 -17.34 -10.25
N GLY A 188 1.66 -17.99 -9.82
CA GLY A 188 1.73 -19.45 -9.65
C GLY A 188 1.11 -19.98 -8.35
N GLY A 189 0.61 -19.11 -7.46
CA GLY A 189 0.01 -19.51 -6.19
C GLY A 189 1.03 -19.71 -5.05
N GLU A 190 2.21 -19.12 -5.17
CA GLU A 190 3.17 -18.98 -4.08
C GLU A 190 3.05 -17.57 -3.46
N VAL A 191 3.44 -17.44 -2.21
CA VAL A 191 3.65 -16.15 -1.55
C VAL A 191 5.14 -15.97 -1.28
N ILE A 192 5.70 -14.89 -1.81
CA ILE A 192 7.07 -14.45 -1.53
C ILE A 192 7.12 -13.89 -0.10
N LEU A 193 8.09 -14.35 0.66
CA LEU A 193 8.30 -13.99 2.06
C LEU A 193 9.63 -13.23 2.18
N GLY A 194 9.57 -11.92 2.40
CA GLY A 194 10.74 -11.08 2.61
C GLY A 194 11.18 -11.08 4.06
N GLY A 195 12.28 -11.73 4.32
CA GLY A 195 12.91 -11.86 5.64
C GLY A 195 14.42 -11.68 5.56
N ALA A 196 15.18 -12.45 6.35
CA ALA A 196 16.64 -12.49 6.25
C ALA A 196 17.11 -13.01 4.88
N ASP A 197 16.41 -14.02 4.37
CA ASP A 197 16.45 -14.47 2.96
C ASP A 197 15.10 -14.17 2.31
N VAL A 198 15.03 -14.23 0.99
CA VAL A 198 13.77 -14.24 0.26
C VAL A 198 13.34 -15.69 0.03
N GLU A 199 12.20 -16.06 0.58
CA GLU A 199 11.63 -17.39 0.45
C GLU A 199 10.30 -17.31 -0.33
N ALA A 200 9.83 -18.44 -0.83
CA ALA A 200 8.48 -18.60 -1.37
C ALA A 200 7.80 -19.78 -0.67
N ILE A 201 6.54 -19.63 -0.35
CA ILE A 201 5.70 -20.69 0.21
C ILE A 201 4.53 -20.98 -0.73
N ASP A 202 4.34 -22.23 -1.10
CA ASP A 202 3.15 -22.70 -1.79
C ASP A 202 1.98 -22.71 -0.82
N VAL A 203 0.95 -21.93 -1.07
CA VAL A 203 -0.18 -21.75 -0.12
C VAL A 203 -1.16 -22.92 -0.11
N ARG A 204 -0.99 -23.94 -0.93
CA ARG A 204 -1.79 -25.18 -0.93
C ARG A 204 -1.12 -26.27 -0.10
N SER A 205 0.18 -26.45 -0.27
CA SER A 205 0.95 -27.52 0.37
C SER A 205 1.72 -27.06 1.62
N GLY A 206 2.03 -25.77 1.75
CA GLY A 206 2.92 -25.23 2.76
C GLY A 206 4.40 -25.47 2.47
N ALA A 207 4.75 -25.99 1.30
CA ALA A 207 6.16 -26.22 0.92
C ALA A 207 6.89 -24.85 0.76
N VAL A 208 8.06 -24.77 1.38
CA VAL A 208 8.90 -23.56 1.35
C VAL A 208 10.16 -23.82 0.53
N ARG A 209 10.54 -22.85 -0.31
CA ARG A 209 11.81 -22.84 -1.04
C ARG A 209 12.51 -21.49 -0.88
N THR A 210 13.83 -21.48 -0.92
CA THR A 210 14.62 -20.26 -1.00
C THR A 210 14.56 -19.73 -2.45
N VAL A 211 14.20 -18.45 -2.58
CA VAL A 211 14.15 -17.71 -3.85
C VAL A 211 15.46 -16.95 -4.06
N SER A 212 15.91 -16.25 -3.02
CA SER A 212 17.22 -15.59 -2.98
C SER A 212 17.85 -15.78 -1.61
N ALA A 213 19.01 -16.39 -1.59
CA ALA A 213 19.87 -16.37 -0.42
C ALA A 213 20.42 -14.94 -0.24
N LEU A 214 20.25 -14.37 0.95
CA LEU A 214 20.86 -13.11 1.36
C LEU A 214 21.66 -13.31 2.64
N ALA A 215 21.00 -13.55 3.77
CA ALA A 215 21.70 -13.88 5.01
C ALA A 215 22.43 -15.22 4.92
N SER A 216 21.91 -16.16 4.14
CA SER A 216 22.53 -17.47 3.89
C SER A 216 23.43 -17.50 2.64
N TRP A 217 23.66 -16.38 1.98
CA TRP A 217 24.49 -16.31 0.79
C TRP A 217 25.97 -16.41 1.13
N ASP A 218 26.58 -17.55 0.82
CA ASP A 218 28.03 -17.71 0.92
C ASP A 218 28.72 -17.04 -0.28
N ARG A 219 29.34 -15.91 -0.02
CA ARG A 219 30.10 -15.09 -1.00
C ARG A 219 31.61 -15.15 -0.76
N GLY A 220 32.02 -15.97 0.18
CA GLY A 220 33.41 -16.01 0.66
C GLY A 220 33.78 -14.82 1.56
N PRO A 221 34.97 -14.85 2.14
CA PRO A 221 35.41 -13.91 3.18
C PRO A 221 35.61 -12.46 2.69
N GLY A 222 35.78 -12.24 1.39
CA GLY A 222 35.90 -10.90 0.81
C GLY A 222 34.59 -10.09 0.73
N TRP A 223 33.48 -10.62 1.26
CA TRP A 223 32.19 -9.95 1.26
C TRP A 223 31.53 -9.93 2.62
N LEU A 224 30.87 -8.82 2.93
CA LEU A 224 29.92 -8.76 4.04
C LEU A 224 28.62 -9.46 3.68
N THR A 225 28.07 -10.23 4.61
CA THR A 225 26.73 -10.81 4.45
C THR A 225 25.71 -9.69 4.18
N PRO A 226 24.86 -9.81 3.14
CA PRO A 226 23.83 -8.83 2.87
C PRO A 226 22.91 -8.58 4.06
N ASP A 227 22.70 -7.31 4.39
CA ASP A 227 21.71 -6.87 5.37
C ASP A 227 20.47 -6.36 4.62
N ALA A 228 19.38 -7.12 4.73
CA ALA A 228 18.19 -6.91 3.93
C ALA A 228 17.25 -5.88 4.55
N PHE A 229 16.81 -4.92 3.74
CA PHE A 229 15.84 -3.90 4.07
C PHE A 229 14.45 -4.29 3.55
N ALA A 230 13.74 -5.14 4.28
CA ALA A 230 12.44 -5.67 3.88
C ALA A 230 11.27 -4.78 4.38
N MET A 231 11.32 -3.46 4.21
CA MET A 231 10.30 -2.59 4.78
C MET A 231 9.25 -2.08 3.78
N HIS A 232 9.65 -1.57 2.64
CA HIS A 232 8.74 -0.90 1.70
C HIS A 232 8.95 -1.38 0.27
N SER A 233 8.65 -2.67 0.01
CA SER A 233 8.52 -3.17 -1.36
C SER A 233 7.15 -2.79 -1.90
N GLN A 234 7.09 -2.22 -3.10
CA GLN A 234 5.91 -1.54 -3.62
C GLN A 234 5.65 -1.83 -5.10
N GLY A 235 6.28 -2.87 -5.64
CA GLY A 235 6.31 -3.14 -7.07
C GLY A 235 5.22 -4.10 -7.61
N GLU A 236 4.23 -4.52 -6.80
CA GLU A 236 3.25 -5.53 -7.21
C GLU A 236 2.42 -5.11 -8.42
N HIS A 237 2.13 -3.83 -8.56
CA HIS A 237 1.44 -3.28 -9.74
C HIS A 237 2.27 -3.41 -11.02
N LEU A 238 3.59 -3.59 -10.90
CA LEU A 238 4.54 -3.89 -11.99
C LEU A 238 4.84 -5.39 -12.12
N ASN A 239 4.12 -6.27 -11.41
CA ASN A 239 4.40 -7.70 -11.29
C ASN A 239 5.80 -8.01 -10.75
N GLU A 240 6.31 -7.21 -9.83
CA GLU A 240 7.60 -7.45 -9.20
C GLU A 240 7.55 -7.28 -7.70
N TYR A 241 8.41 -8.02 -7.01
CA TYR A 241 8.76 -7.83 -5.62
C TYR A 241 10.23 -7.46 -5.55
N VAL A 242 10.56 -6.34 -4.94
CA VAL A 242 11.95 -5.87 -4.79
C VAL A 242 12.30 -5.78 -3.32
N MET A 243 13.36 -6.46 -2.91
CA MET A 243 13.93 -6.35 -1.57
C MET A 243 15.34 -5.78 -1.66
N PRO A 244 15.56 -4.51 -1.28
CA PRO A 244 16.87 -3.92 -1.24
C PRO A 244 17.70 -4.49 -0.08
N TYR A 245 19.00 -4.56 -0.25
CA TYR A 245 19.97 -4.92 0.79
C TYR A 245 21.21 -4.05 0.68
N VAL A 246 21.96 -3.99 1.78
CA VAL A 246 23.27 -3.36 1.83
C VAL A 246 24.32 -4.45 2.07
N THR A 247 25.46 -4.34 1.39
CA THR A 247 26.61 -5.22 1.56
C THR A 247 27.89 -4.44 1.35
N ALA A 248 29.03 -5.03 1.69
CA ALA A 248 30.34 -4.47 1.41
C ALA A 248 31.28 -5.51 0.79
N LYS A 249 32.12 -5.06 -0.12
CA LYS A 249 33.26 -5.80 -0.63
C LYS A 249 34.53 -5.31 0.05
N PHE A 250 35.35 -6.22 0.52
CA PHE A 250 36.64 -5.93 1.15
C PHE A 250 37.78 -6.12 0.16
N ALA A 251 38.92 -5.44 0.41
CA ALA A 251 40.13 -5.63 -0.37
C ALA A 251 40.74 -7.02 -0.20
N ASP A 252 40.59 -7.62 0.99
CA ASP A 252 41.08 -8.95 1.33
C ASP A 252 40.15 -9.65 2.35
N ASP A 253 40.53 -10.87 2.70
CA ASP A 253 39.76 -11.74 3.63
C ASP A 253 39.82 -11.30 5.10
N LYS A 254 40.58 -10.28 5.45
CA LYS A 254 40.64 -9.75 6.83
C LYS A 254 39.45 -8.88 7.19
N GLN A 255 38.65 -8.53 6.20
CA GLN A 255 37.44 -7.71 6.37
C GLN A 255 37.70 -6.37 7.08
N ASP A 256 38.84 -5.71 6.71
CA ASP A 256 39.13 -4.39 7.24
C ASP A 256 38.07 -3.39 6.75
N MET A 257 37.33 -2.82 7.68
CA MET A 257 36.26 -1.84 7.38
C MET A 257 36.79 -0.60 6.67
N ALA A 258 38.06 -0.24 6.82
CA ALA A 258 38.69 0.87 6.10
C ALA A 258 38.84 0.58 4.60
N SER A 259 38.85 -0.70 4.19
CA SER A 259 38.90 -1.12 2.79
C SER A 259 37.52 -1.43 2.19
N ALA A 260 36.45 -1.26 2.96
CA ALA A 260 35.10 -1.66 2.57
C ALA A 260 34.52 -0.76 1.47
N GLU A 261 34.20 -1.36 0.34
CA GLU A 261 33.39 -0.75 -0.73
C GLU A 261 31.93 -1.10 -0.49
N TRP A 262 31.13 -0.13 -0.08
CA TRP A 262 29.71 -0.33 0.25
C TRP A 262 28.81 -0.24 -0.97
N TRP A 263 27.85 -1.16 -1.04
CA TRP A 263 26.91 -1.30 -2.16
C TRP A 263 25.49 -1.43 -1.69
N TRP A 264 24.58 -0.78 -2.40
CA TRP A 264 23.21 -1.20 -2.48
C TRP A 264 23.09 -2.39 -3.41
N GLY A 265 22.35 -3.40 -3.00
CA GLY A 265 21.92 -4.51 -3.81
C GLY A 265 20.42 -4.68 -3.75
N MET A 266 19.89 -5.55 -4.60
CA MET A 266 18.49 -5.95 -4.58
C MET A 266 18.34 -7.43 -4.86
N SER A 267 17.30 -8.03 -4.27
CA SER A 267 16.66 -9.23 -4.77
C SER A 267 15.35 -8.81 -5.42
N ARG A 268 15.25 -9.02 -6.72
CA ARG A 268 14.04 -8.74 -7.52
C ARG A 268 13.40 -10.05 -7.95
N VAL A 269 12.15 -10.26 -7.58
CA VAL A 269 11.36 -11.43 -7.98
C VAL A 269 10.32 -10.99 -8.99
N ASP A 270 10.28 -11.64 -10.14
CA ASP A 270 9.18 -11.54 -11.11
C ASP A 270 7.99 -12.34 -10.58
N LEU A 271 6.89 -11.66 -10.25
CA LEU A 271 5.71 -12.29 -9.64
C LEU A 271 4.89 -13.14 -10.62
N ALA A 272 5.09 -12.97 -11.94
CA ALA A 272 4.43 -13.80 -12.93
C ALA A 272 5.10 -15.19 -13.03
N THR A 273 6.42 -15.26 -12.84
CA THR A 273 7.22 -16.49 -13.03
C THR A 273 7.79 -17.06 -11.74
N GLY A 274 7.84 -16.28 -10.65
CA GLY A 274 8.50 -16.65 -9.40
C GLY A 274 10.02 -16.71 -9.48
N LYS A 275 10.64 -16.22 -10.56
CA LYS A 275 12.10 -16.19 -10.74
C LYS A 275 12.68 -14.94 -10.11
N ALA A 276 13.87 -15.08 -9.52
CA ALA A 276 14.59 -13.98 -8.89
C ALA A 276 15.90 -13.64 -9.57
N GLU A 277 16.28 -12.36 -9.50
CA GLU A 277 17.59 -11.82 -9.78
C GLU A 277 18.13 -11.19 -8.51
N THR A 278 19.36 -11.49 -8.12
CA THR A 278 20.02 -10.90 -6.94
C THR A 278 21.40 -10.37 -7.35
N ARG A 279 21.63 -9.06 -7.13
CA ARG A 279 22.89 -8.40 -7.48
C ARG A 279 23.04 -7.06 -6.80
N GLU A 280 24.31 -6.55 -6.75
CA GLU A 280 24.60 -5.16 -6.41
C GLU A 280 24.16 -4.26 -7.58
N ILE A 281 23.55 -3.12 -7.21
CA ILE A 281 22.91 -2.21 -8.17
C ILE A 281 23.63 -0.87 -8.33
N PHE A 282 24.12 -0.27 -7.25
CA PHE A 282 24.94 0.96 -7.27
C PHE A 282 25.66 1.15 -5.94
N PRO A 283 26.74 1.99 -5.90
CA PRO A 283 27.47 2.27 -4.67
C PRO A 283 26.56 2.87 -3.58
N PHE A 284 26.75 2.44 -2.33
CA PHE A 284 26.03 2.99 -1.19
C PHE A 284 26.57 4.38 -0.85
N GLN A 285 25.76 5.40 -1.05
CA GLN A 285 26.10 6.80 -0.75
C GLN A 285 25.16 7.41 0.29
N PHE A 286 23.94 6.93 0.38
CA PHE A 286 22.89 7.39 1.30
C PHE A 286 21.87 6.27 1.55
N VAL A 287 21.07 6.43 2.60
CA VAL A 287 20.05 5.45 2.98
C VAL A 287 18.83 5.56 2.07
N ILE A 288 18.28 4.42 1.65
CA ILE A 288 17.03 4.29 0.90
C ILE A 288 16.12 3.34 1.68
N PHE A 289 14.88 3.75 1.93
CA PHE A 289 13.86 2.91 2.59
C PHE A 289 12.87 2.28 1.62
N SER A 290 12.64 2.91 0.49
CA SER A 290 11.73 2.42 -0.54
C SER A 290 12.41 2.52 -1.90
N LEU A 291 12.28 1.48 -2.71
CA LEU A 291 12.89 1.37 -4.03
C LEU A 291 11.84 0.84 -5.02
N VAL A 292 11.52 1.62 -6.05
CA VAL A 292 10.50 1.29 -7.05
C VAL A 292 11.03 1.51 -8.45
N ALA A 293 10.69 0.61 -9.38
CA ALA A 293 11.10 0.73 -10.78
C ALA A 293 10.23 1.73 -11.57
N ASP A 294 10.81 2.32 -12.59
CA ASP A 294 10.07 3.05 -13.63
C ASP A 294 9.17 2.04 -14.39
N PRO A 295 7.86 2.30 -14.50
CA PRO A 295 6.94 1.44 -15.26
C PRO A 295 7.34 1.19 -16.72
N ARG A 296 8.10 2.09 -17.33
CA ARG A 296 8.54 2.01 -18.74
C ARG A 296 9.89 1.34 -18.91
N ASP A 297 10.77 1.43 -17.90
CA ASP A 297 12.11 0.82 -17.91
C ASP A 297 12.51 0.33 -16.53
N ARG A 298 12.45 -0.98 -16.33
CA ARG A 298 12.78 -1.63 -15.05
C ARG A 298 14.26 -1.47 -14.62
N ASN A 299 15.14 -0.99 -15.49
CA ASN A 299 16.51 -0.66 -15.12
C ASN A 299 16.63 0.73 -14.47
N ILE A 300 15.59 1.55 -14.57
CA ILE A 300 15.53 2.84 -13.88
C ILE A 300 14.78 2.63 -12.56
N LEU A 301 15.45 2.90 -11.45
CA LEU A 301 14.88 2.81 -10.11
C LEU A 301 14.84 4.19 -9.45
N TYR A 302 13.82 4.40 -8.63
CA TYR A 302 13.71 5.58 -7.76
C TYR A 302 13.77 5.12 -6.31
N GLY A 303 14.55 5.83 -5.51
CA GLY A 303 14.71 5.56 -4.08
C GLY A 303 14.31 6.77 -3.23
N ALA A 304 13.72 6.54 -2.06
CA ALA A 304 13.35 7.61 -1.13
C ALA A 304 13.72 7.29 0.31
N PHE A 305 14.15 8.34 1.02
CA PHE A 305 14.24 8.46 2.48
C PHE A 305 14.35 9.95 2.85
N ASN A 306 15.54 10.47 3.16
CA ASN A 306 15.81 11.91 3.30
C ASN A 306 16.10 12.57 1.94
N THR A 307 16.38 11.76 0.95
CA THR A 307 16.62 12.15 -0.43
C THR A 307 15.68 11.40 -1.35
N LEU A 308 15.31 12.01 -2.47
CA LEU A 308 14.74 11.31 -3.62
C LEU A 308 15.86 11.10 -4.64
N SER A 309 16.04 9.89 -5.09
CA SER A 309 17.13 9.49 -5.97
C SER A 309 16.62 8.71 -7.17
N LYS A 310 17.35 8.83 -8.30
CA LYS A 310 17.12 8.12 -9.55
C LYS A 310 18.38 7.38 -9.94
N HIS A 311 18.24 6.11 -10.32
CA HIS A 311 19.37 5.21 -10.59
C HIS A 311 19.18 4.46 -11.89
N ASP A 312 20.28 4.20 -12.61
CA ASP A 312 20.36 3.25 -13.73
C ASP A 312 21.11 2.01 -13.24
N ILE A 313 20.38 0.95 -12.96
CA ILE A 313 20.98 -0.29 -12.42
C ILE A 313 21.68 -1.13 -13.47
N ALA A 314 21.44 -0.91 -14.77
CA ALA A 314 22.19 -1.55 -15.83
C ALA A 314 23.62 -0.97 -15.92
N LYS A 315 23.76 0.34 -15.69
CA LYS A 315 25.06 1.03 -15.61
C LYS A 315 25.66 1.03 -14.20
N ARG A 316 24.87 0.65 -13.18
CA ARG A 316 25.25 0.70 -11.76
C ARG A 316 25.57 2.12 -11.28
N GLU A 317 24.78 3.09 -11.73
CA GLU A 317 25.00 4.51 -11.51
C GLU A 317 23.81 5.18 -10.81
N THR A 318 24.13 6.13 -9.94
CA THR A 318 23.15 7.11 -9.44
C THR A 318 23.09 8.28 -10.43
N LEU A 319 21.94 8.45 -11.09
CA LEU A 319 21.77 9.49 -12.12
C LEU A 319 21.50 10.86 -11.52
N LYS A 320 20.70 10.91 -10.44
CA LYS A 320 20.31 12.16 -9.80
C LYS A 320 19.88 11.93 -8.35
N VAL A 321 20.15 12.92 -7.51
CA VAL A 321 19.71 12.96 -6.10
C VAL A 321 19.26 14.38 -5.79
N VAL A 322 18.14 14.50 -5.06
CA VAL A 322 17.67 15.77 -4.50
C VAL A 322 17.31 15.57 -3.03
N GLU A 323 17.51 16.57 -2.21
CA GLU A 323 17.07 16.54 -0.82
C GLU A 323 15.57 16.72 -0.72
N LEU A 324 14.95 16.02 0.21
CA LEU A 324 13.53 16.13 0.54
C LEU A 324 13.36 17.07 1.74
N ASP A 325 12.20 17.69 1.86
CA ASP A 325 11.87 18.63 2.93
C ASP A 325 11.76 17.96 4.31
N HIS A 326 11.51 16.66 4.35
CA HIS A 326 11.61 15.80 5.55
C HIS A 326 11.79 14.33 5.15
N THR A 327 11.87 13.44 6.12
CA THR A 327 11.98 12.00 5.89
C THR A 327 10.68 11.42 5.33
N TYR A 328 10.81 10.62 4.27
CA TYR A 328 9.71 9.84 3.70
C TYR A 328 10.09 8.37 3.61
N TYR A 329 9.13 7.46 3.79
CA TYR A 329 9.40 6.02 3.84
C TYR A 329 8.88 5.24 2.63
N SER A 330 8.03 5.84 1.81
CA SER A 330 7.36 5.15 0.71
C SER A 330 7.29 6.05 -0.51
N LEU A 331 7.41 5.46 -1.71
CA LEU A 331 7.24 6.19 -2.96
C LEU A 331 6.49 5.35 -3.99
N GLN A 332 5.87 6.02 -4.94
CA GLN A 332 5.25 5.41 -6.11
C GLN A 332 5.39 6.32 -7.33
N LEU A 333 5.28 5.74 -8.53
CA LEU A 333 5.24 6.48 -9.78
C LEU A 333 3.82 6.46 -10.35
N SER A 334 3.48 7.51 -11.12
CA SER A 334 2.34 7.48 -12.02
C SER A 334 2.56 6.44 -13.12
N ARG A 335 1.48 5.90 -13.70
CA ARG A 335 1.53 4.86 -14.74
C ARG A 335 2.30 5.31 -15.99
N ASP A 336 2.19 6.59 -16.34
CA ASP A 336 2.95 7.23 -17.42
C ASP A 336 4.40 7.55 -17.01
N ALA A 337 4.78 7.23 -15.77
CA ALA A 337 6.08 7.49 -15.17
C ALA A 337 6.56 8.94 -15.30
N THR A 338 5.65 9.91 -15.35
CA THR A 338 6.01 11.34 -15.39
C THR A 338 6.15 11.96 -13.99
N ARG A 339 5.50 11.36 -12.98
CA ARG A 339 5.46 11.88 -11.61
C ARG A 339 5.88 10.82 -10.60
N VAL A 340 6.62 11.26 -9.58
CA VAL A 340 7.00 10.48 -8.39
C VAL A 340 6.27 11.05 -7.18
N TYR A 341 5.55 10.21 -6.46
CA TYR A 341 4.84 10.53 -5.23
C TYR A 341 5.62 9.97 -4.05
N VAL A 342 6.01 10.80 -3.11
CA VAL A 342 6.81 10.43 -1.94
C VAL A 342 6.00 10.70 -0.68
N GLY A 343 5.83 9.68 0.16
CA GLY A 343 4.97 9.75 1.35
C GLY A 343 5.42 8.78 2.45
N GLY A 344 4.47 8.40 3.32
CA GLY A 344 4.72 7.42 4.39
C GLY A 344 5.16 8.04 5.72
N ALA A 345 5.42 9.33 5.79
CA ALA A 345 5.68 10.05 7.04
C ALA A 345 5.08 11.45 7.00
N GLY A 346 4.75 12.00 8.17
CA GLY A 346 4.10 13.29 8.26
C GLY A 346 2.70 13.30 7.64
N SER A 347 2.19 14.47 7.34
CA SER A 347 0.85 14.68 6.78
C SER A 347 0.87 15.14 5.31
N THR A 348 1.99 14.97 4.60
CA THR A 348 2.14 15.42 3.23
C THR A 348 2.64 14.31 2.32
N ILE A 349 2.13 14.27 1.09
CA ILE A 349 2.72 13.52 -0.02
C ILE A 349 3.33 14.54 -0.96
N SER A 350 4.65 14.48 -1.15
CA SER A 350 5.38 15.35 -2.07
C SER A 350 5.33 14.75 -3.47
N ILE A 351 5.12 15.61 -4.48
CA ILE A 351 5.04 15.21 -5.89
C ILE A 351 6.22 15.80 -6.63
N HIS A 352 6.92 14.96 -7.37
CA HIS A 352 8.11 15.35 -8.11
C HIS A 352 8.01 14.95 -9.58
N ASP A 353 8.59 15.74 -10.47
CA ASP A 353 8.84 15.34 -11.85
C ASP A 353 9.86 14.20 -11.90
N SER A 354 9.56 13.12 -12.60
CA SER A 354 10.41 11.92 -12.61
C SER A 354 11.72 12.08 -13.38
N GLY A 355 11.80 13.05 -14.31
CA GLY A 355 13.00 13.36 -15.06
C GLY A 355 13.97 14.24 -14.29
N THR A 356 13.45 15.33 -13.75
CA THR A 356 14.25 16.36 -13.05
C THR A 356 14.34 16.15 -11.55
N LEU A 357 13.48 15.34 -10.95
CA LEU A 357 13.27 15.17 -9.51
C LEU A 357 12.87 16.47 -8.78
N GLU A 358 12.57 17.53 -9.50
CA GLU A 358 12.10 18.78 -8.92
C GLU A 358 10.70 18.60 -8.33
N LYS A 359 10.45 19.23 -7.18
CA LYS A 359 9.14 19.23 -6.54
C LYS A 359 8.18 20.06 -7.38
N ILE A 360 7.09 19.44 -7.84
CA ILE A 360 6.06 20.07 -8.69
C ILE A 360 4.72 20.19 -7.99
N GLY A 361 4.55 19.56 -6.82
CA GLY A 361 3.28 19.61 -6.09
C GLY A 361 3.36 18.98 -4.71
N MET A 362 2.24 19.01 -4.01
CA MET A 362 2.07 18.41 -2.70
C MET A 362 0.60 18.12 -2.42
N ILE A 363 0.32 17.00 -1.80
CA ILE A 363 -1.01 16.65 -1.30
C ILE A 363 -0.98 16.73 0.22
N GLN A 364 -1.86 17.54 0.80
CA GLN A 364 -2.03 17.65 2.25
C GLN A 364 -3.07 16.64 2.72
N LEU A 365 -2.67 15.79 3.67
CA LEU A 365 -3.55 14.87 4.38
C LEU A 365 -4.03 15.47 5.70
N PRO A 366 -5.18 15.04 6.23
CA PRO A 366 -5.70 15.55 7.50
C PRO A 366 -4.89 15.11 8.73
N GLY A 367 -4.02 14.10 8.60
CA GLY A 367 -3.22 13.59 9.71
C GLY A 367 -1.94 12.90 9.25
N ASP A 368 -1.11 12.53 10.23
CA ASP A 368 0.17 11.88 10.04
C ASP A 368 0.00 10.44 9.52
N MET A 369 0.77 10.06 8.50
CA MET A 369 0.80 8.72 7.94
C MET A 369 1.49 7.69 8.85
N SER A 370 2.39 8.12 9.73
CA SER A 370 3.06 7.26 10.73
C SER A 370 3.64 5.96 10.15
N THR A 371 4.42 6.04 9.08
CA THR A 371 5.00 4.91 8.32
C THR A 371 3.99 4.11 7.47
N ALA A 372 2.87 4.71 7.08
CA ALA A 372 1.94 4.08 6.17
C ALA A 372 2.55 3.85 4.78
N ASP A 373 2.13 2.78 4.13
CA ASP A 373 2.44 2.55 2.72
C ASP A 373 1.77 3.64 1.85
N VAL A 374 2.43 3.96 0.74
CA VAL A 374 1.83 4.64 -0.40
C VAL A 374 1.75 3.63 -1.53
N ARG A 375 0.54 3.34 -2.05
CA ARG A 375 0.30 2.28 -3.03
C ARG A 375 -0.50 2.80 -4.21
N VAL A 376 -0.30 2.20 -5.36
CA VAL A 376 -1.05 2.53 -6.59
C VAL A 376 -2.09 1.46 -6.86
N ALA A 377 -3.33 1.88 -7.10
CA ALA A 377 -4.41 1.04 -7.59
C ALA A 377 -4.73 1.42 -9.04
N TRP A 378 -4.43 0.53 -9.98
CA TRP A 378 -4.73 0.69 -11.39
C TRP A 378 -5.99 -0.07 -11.75
N ARG A 379 -7.03 0.62 -12.17
CA ARG A 379 -8.20 -0.03 -12.75
C ARG A 379 -7.86 -0.53 -14.13
N ARG A 380 -8.12 -1.81 -14.35
CA ARG A 380 -8.12 -2.37 -15.70
C ARG A 380 -9.48 -2.16 -16.34
N PRO A 381 -9.53 -1.95 -17.65
CA PRO A 381 -10.78 -1.81 -18.40
C PRO A 381 -11.70 -3.03 -18.22
#